data_4ce655107a7c890af969e56e7d89e9ca
#
_entry.id   4ce655107a7c890af969e56e7d89e9ca
#
_cell.length_a   1.000
_cell.length_b   1.000
_cell.length_c   1.000
_cell.angle_alpha   90.00
_cell.angle_beta   90.00
_cell.angle_gamma   90.00
#
_symmetry.space_group_name_H-M   'P 1'
#
loop_
_entity.id
_entity.type
_entity.pdbx_description
1 polymer ?
#
loop_
_entity_poly.entity_id
_entity_poly.type
_entity_poly.pdbx_seq_one_letter_code
_entity_poly.pdbx_strand_id
1 'polypeptide(L)' 'MKGFKVSFNIFAESQEEADKLSVELGRFIDNNAKQGIAITANKVSEAIKRWGNNFLVNSYLKK' A
#
# COMPACT_ATOMS: atom_id res chain seq x y z
N MET A 1 -7.56 17.81 6.81
CA MET A 1 -7.79 16.36 6.63
C MET A 1 -7.54 15.62 7.92
N LYS A 2 -8.31 14.59 8.17
CA LYS A 2 -8.13 13.75 9.36
C LYS A 2 -7.54 12.41 8.95
N GLY A 3 -6.76 11.80 9.86
CA GLY A 3 -6.26 10.46 9.66
C GLY A 3 -7.29 9.42 10.09
N PHE A 4 -7.48 8.41 9.27
CA PHE A 4 -8.37 7.29 9.57
C PHE A 4 -7.58 5.99 9.46
N LYS A 5 -7.86 5.08 10.38
CA LYS A 5 -7.23 3.76 10.36
C LYS A 5 -7.93 2.89 9.32
N VAL A 6 -7.12 2.23 8.49
CA VAL A 6 -7.61 1.26 7.51
C VAL A 6 -7.04 -0.10 7.87
N SER A 7 -7.89 -1.13 7.89
CA SER A 7 -7.46 -2.49 8.22
C SER A 7 -7.83 -3.46 7.11
N PHE A 8 -6.93 -4.37 6.81
CA PHE A 8 -7.16 -5.43 5.83
C PHE A 8 -6.27 -6.61 6.17
N ASN A 9 -6.63 -7.78 5.61
CA ASN A 9 -5.83 -9.00 5.79
C ASN A 9 -5.12 -9.33 4.50
N ILE A 10 -3.88 -9.81 4.64
CA ILE A 10 -3.10 -10.32 3.52
C ILE A 10 -2.68 -11.75 3.83
N PHE A 11 -2.36 -12.51 2.79
CA PHE A 11 -1.84 -13.86 2.96
C PHE A 11 -0.32 -13.79 3.08
N ALA A 12 0.21 -14.47 4.09
CA ALA A 12 1.65 -14.53 4.34
C ALA A 12 1.99 -15.89 4.94
N GLU A 13 3.24 -16.28 4.79
CA GLU A 13 3.74 -17.54 5.38
C GLU A 13 3.90 -17.45 6.89
N SER A 14 4.08 -16.24 7.42
CA SER A 14 4.27 -16.04 8.84
C SER A 14 3.84 -14.64 9.25
N GLN A 15 3.63 -14.44 10.54
CA GLN A 15 3.33 -13.12 11.10
C GLN A 15 4.50 -12.16 10.87
N GLU A 16 5.73 -12.66 10.96
CA GLU A 16 6.92 -11.86 10.72
C GLU A 16 6.94 -11.25 9.33
N GLU A 17 6.56 -12.01 8.32
CA GLU A 17 6.46 -11.55 6.95
C GLU A 17 5.41 -10.46 6.79
N ALA A 18 4.26 -10.63 7.44
CA ALA A 18 3.20 -9.62 7.43
C ALA A 18 3.64 -8.33 8.13
N ASP A 19 4.34 -8.45 9.26
CA ASP A 19 4.85 -7.30 10.00
C ASP A 19 5.87 -6.52 9.16
N LYS A 20 6.69 -7.21 8.40
CA LYS A 20 7.67 -6.58 7.54
C LYS A 20 7.00 -5.71 6.48
N LEU A 21 5.93 -6.21 5.88
CA LEU A 21 5.16 -5.43 4.92
C LEU A 21 4.55 -4.19 5.57
N SER A 22 4.03 -4.34 6.78
CA SER A 22 3.44 -3.23 7.54
C SER A 22 4.46 -2.10 7.76
N VAL A 23 5.69 -2.46 8.12
CA VAL A 23 6.77 -1.49 8.33
C VAL A 23 7.12 -0.79 7.02
N GLU A 24 7.24 -1.53 5.93
CA GLU A 24 7.56 -0.96 4.62
C GLU A 24 6.49 0.03 4.16
N LEU A 25 5.23 -0.31 4.36
CA LEU A 25 4.11 0.55 4.00
C LEU A 25 4.13 1.85 4.83
N GLY A 26 4.38 1.73 6.13
CA GLY A 26 4.50 2.89 7.00
C GLY A 26 5.62 3.82 6.57
N ARG A 27 6.77 3.28 6.19
CA ARG A 27 7.90 4.08 5.69
C ARG A 27 7.54 4.80 4.40
N PHE A 28 6.83 4.13 3.52
CA PHE A 28 6.38 4.74 2.27
C PHE A 28 5.51 5.96 2.54
N ILE A 29 4.55 5.83 3.45
CA ILE A 29 3.66 6.93 3.82
C ILE A 29 4.46 8.08 4.45
N ASP A 30 5.36 7.77 5.39
CA ASP A 30 6.16 8.77 6.08
C ASP A 30 7.10 9.51 5.13
N ASN A 31 7.74 8.79 4.21
CA ASN A 31 8.66 9.40 3.27
C ASN A 31 7.95 10.37 2.34
N ASN A 32 6.75 10.03 1.91
CA ASN A 32 5.95 10.93 1.09
C ASN A 32 5.53 12.17 1.88
N ALA A 33 5.15 11.98 3.13
CA ALA A 33 4.77 13.10 4.00
C ALA A 33 5.93 14.08 4.18
N LYS A 34 7.15 13.58 4.33
CA LYS A 34 8.35 14.42 4.45
C LYS A 34 8.62 15.24 3.20
N GLN A 35 8.18 14.76 2.05
CA GLN A 35 8.29 15.49 0.78
C GLN A 35 7.09 16.39 0.51
N GLY A 36 6.20 16.55 1.48
CA GLY A 36 5.01 17.36 1.33
C GLY A 36 3.88 16.67 0.59
N ILE A 37 3.97 15.37 0.42
CA ILE A 37 2.95 14.58 -0.31
C ILE A 37 2.10 13.82 0.71
N ALA A 38 0.83 14.20 0.83
CA ALA A 38 -0.11 13.47 1.68
C ALA A 38 -0.65 12.26 0.93
N ILE A 39 -0.59 11.09 1.56
CA ILE A 39 -1.17 9.89 0.99
C ILE A 39 -2.64 9.85 1.40
N THR A 40 -3.51 10.28 0.51
CA THR A 40 -4.94 10.32 0.77
C THR A 40 -5.63 9.07 0.25
N ALA A 41 -6.80 8.76 0.82
CA ALA A 41 -7.59 7.60 0.38
C ALA A 41 -7.93 7.68 -1.11
N ASN A 42 -8.24 8.87 -1.62
CA ASN A 42 -8.55 9.05 -3.03
C ASN A 42 -7.36 8.75 -3.94
N LYS A 43 -6.18 9.23 -3.56
CA LYS A 43 -4.95 8.97 -4.34
C LYS A 43 -4.62 7.49 -4.36
N VAL A 44 -4.75 6.81 -3.22
CA VAL A 44 -4.51 5.38 -3.14
C VAL A 44 -5.53 4.61 -3.97
N SER A 45 -6.81 4.98 -3.87
CA SER A 45 -7.86 4.36 -4.67
C SER A 45 -7.60 4.49 -6.17
N GLU A 46 -7.19 5.67 -6.63
CA GLU A 46 -6.83 5.90 -8.02
C GLU A 46 -5.65 5.04 -8.46
N ALA A 47 -4.62 4.96 -7.62
CA ALA A 47 -3.44 4.13 -7.91
C ALA A 47 -3.81 2.66 -8.01
N ILE A 48 -4.65 2.17 -7.10
CA ILE A 48 -5.10 0.78 -7.12
C ILE A 48 -5.87 0.46 -8.39
N LYS A 49 -6.74 1.36 -8.83
CA LYS A 49 -7.48 1.18 -10.07
C LYS A 49 -6.56 1.06 -11.28
N ARG A 50 -5.52 1.89 -11.33
CA ARG A 50 -4.52 1.84 -12.39
C ARG A 50 -3.71 0.55 -12.32
N TRP A 51 -3.28 0.15 -11.13
CA TRP A 51 -2.52 -1.07 -10.93
C TRP A 51 -3.37 -2.31 -11.24
N GLY A 52 -4.65 -2.29 -10.87
CA GLY A 52 -5.56 -3.40 -11.13
C GLY A 52 -5.73 -3.68 -12.63
N ASN A 53 -5.57 -2.65 -13.45
CA ASN A 53 -5.68 -2.77 -14.91
C ASN A 53 -4.30 -2.86 -15.58
N ASN A 54 -3.22 -2.85 -14.81
CA ASN A 54 -1.86 -2.90 -15.35
C ASN A 54 -1.43 -4.35 -15.54
N PHE A 55 -1.12 -4.70 -16.78
CA PHE A 55 -0.72 -6.06 -17.15
C PHE A 55 0.52 -6.53 -16.39
N LEU A 56 1.52 -5.66 -16.22
CA LEU A 56 2.77 -6.03 -15.57
C LEU A 56 2.56 -6.34 -14.08
N VAL A 57 1.76 -5.51 -13.40
CA VAL A 57 1.44 -5.73 -11.98
C VAL A 57 0.67 -7.03 -11.81
N ASN A 58 -0.35 -7.26 -12.63
CA ASN A 58 -1.16 -8.47 -12.56
C ASN A 58 -0.33 -9.73 -12.85
N SER A 59 0.58 -9.66 -13.81
CA SER A 59 1.49 -10.76 -14.12
C SER A 59 2.39 -11.09 -12.94
N TYR A 60 2.89 -10.08 -12.24
CA TYR A 60 3.71 -10.28 -11.06
C TYR A 60 2.92 -10.94 -9.94
N LEU A 61 1.68 -10.51 -9.72
CA LEU A 61 0.84 -11.05 -8.64
C LEU A 61 0.41 -12.50 -8.86
N LYS A 62 0.38 -12.94 -10.10
CA LYS A 62 -0.03 -14.31 -10.44
C LYS A 62 1.08 -15.36 -10.27
N LYS A 63 2.29 -14.93 -10.02
CA LYS A 63 3.42 -15.86 -9.84
C LYS A 63 3.35 -16.69 -8.54
#